data_7ff574b153ce81c4ea70d59ad26f6f4b
#
_entry.id   7ff574b153ce81c4ea70d59ad26f6f4b
#
_cell.length_a   1.000
_cell.length_b   1.000
_cell.length_c   1.000
_cell.angle_alpha   90.00
_cell.angle_beta   90.00
_cell.angle_gamma   90.00
#
_symmetry.space_group_name_H-M   'P 1'
#
loop_
_entity.id
_entity.type
_entity.pdbx_description
1 polymer ?
#
loop_
_entity_poly.entity_id
_entity_poly.type
_entity_poly.pdbx_seq_one_letter_code
_entity_poly.pdbx_strand_id
1 'polypeptide(L)'
;AFIDRSADWMVSRFGIGTGMMIADFGCGPGLYATRLARKNAIVTGIDFSNRSIQYARETAAREKLLVHYVHQNYLDFETDDRFHLILMIMCDFCALSPAQRKTMLSRFHRFLEPSGSVLLDVYSLNAFNERKERTLYEPNLLNGFWSPGKYFGFLNTFKYEKEKVVLDKYTIIEAQRTYTIYNWLQYFSPENVEREFSACGFAIESYFADVAGTPFSSQGREFAVVAKKQ
;
A
#
# COMPACT_ATOMS: atom_id res chain seq x y z
N ALA A 1 -18.86 -4.05 -3.41
CA ALA A 1 -17.87 -2.94 -3.35
C ALA A 1 -16.55 -3.34 -4.03
N PHE A 2 -15.67 -2.37 -4.38
CA PHE A 2 -14.37 -2.66 -5.02
C PHE A 2 -13.53 -3.63 -4.15
N ILE A 3 -13.39 -3.35 -2.87
CA ILE A 3 -12.60 -4.18 -1.92
C ILE A 3 -13.14 -5.62 -1.85
N ASP A 4 -14.44 -5.85 -1.94
CA ASP A 4 -14.99 -7.21 -1.94
C ASP A 4 -14.59 -7.97 -3.22
N ARG A 5 -14.71 -7.34 -4.40
CA ARG A 5 -14.24 -7.92 -5.66
C ARG A 5 -12.75 -8.23 -5.64
N SER A 6 -11.94 -7.32 -5.08
CA SER A 6 -10.51 -7.51 -4.95
C SER A 6 -10.19 -8.72 -4.07
N ALA A 7 -10.85 -8.83 -2.91
CA ALA A 7 -10.66 -9.96 -2.02
C ALA A 7 -11.09 -11.28 -2.66
N ASP A 8 -12.24 -11.31 -3.35
CA ASP A 8 -12.71 -12.51 -4.08
C ASP A 8 -11.76 -12.90 -5.21
N TRP A 9 -11.23 -11.93 -5.95
CA TRP A 9 -10.21 -12.19 -6.97
C TRP A 9 -8.92 -12.74 -6.36
N MET A 10 -8.42 -12.14 -5.25
CA MET A 10 -7.24 -12.63 -4.54
C MET A 10 -7.43 -14.08 -4.08
N VAL A 11 -8.61 -14.40 -3.54
CA VAL A 11 -8.95 -15.76 -3.13
C VAL A 11 -8.84 -16.74 -4.30
N SER A 12 -9.41 -16.41 -5.43
CA SER A 12 -9.35 -17.24 -6.65
C SER A 12 -7.93 -17.33 -7.22
N ARG A 13 -7.24 -16.18 -7.30
CA ARG A 13 -5.91 -16.06 -7.96
C ARG A 13 -4.81 -16.79 -7.21
N PHE A 14 -4.83 -16.73 -5.88
CA PHE A 14 -3.79 -17.30 -5.02
C PHE A 14 -4.23 -18.56 -4.28
N GLY A 15 -5.45 -19.02 -4.49
CA GLY A 15 -5.98 -20.20 -3.80
C GLY A 15 -6.11 -19.99 -2.29
N ILE A 16 -6.50 -18.78 -1.85
CA ILE A 16 -6.53 -18.45 -0.42
C ILE A 16 -7.56 -19.30 0.31
N GLY A 17 -7.11 -19.97 1.35
CA GLY A 17 -7.93 -20.87 2.18
C GLY A 17 -7.30 -21.15 3.54
N THR A 18 -7.80 -22.21 4.17
CA THR A 18 -7.44 -22.60 5.53
C THR A 18 -5.93 -22.76 5.72
N GLY A 19 -5.39 -22.04 6.70
CA GLY A 19 -3.97 -22.12 7.10
C GLY A 19 -3.01 -21.36 6.20
N MET A 20 -3.46 -20.72 5.12
CA MET A 20 -2.59 -19.88 4.30
C MET A 20 -2.17 -18.63 5.06
N MET A 21 -0.86 -18.45 5.22
CA MET A 21 -0.27 -17.31 5.92
C MET A 21 -0.10 -16.13 4.97
N ILE A 22 -0.67 -14.98 5.33
CA ILE A 22 -0.67 -13.75 4.53
C ILE A 22 -0.18 -12.58 5.38
N ALA A 23 0.71 -11.75 4.86
CA ALA A 23 1.05 -10.47 5.48
C ALA A 23 0.46 -9.31 4.67
N ASP A 24 -0.13 -8.34 5.35
CA ASP A 24 -0.73 -7.12 4.78
C ASP A 24 0.02 -5.90 5.32
N PHE A 25 0.95 -5.36 4.52
CA PHE A 25 1.81 -4.24 4.86
C PHE A 25 1.11 -2.92 4.50
N GLY A 26 0.89 -2.06 5.50
CA GLY A 26 0.02 -0.89 5.36
C GLY A 26 -1.46 -1.27 5.43
N CYS A 27 -1.82 -2.22 6.30
CA CYS A 27 -3.16 -2.81 6.34
C CYS A 27 -4.28 -1.82 6.72
N GLY A 28 -3.94 -0.63 7.22
CA GLY A 28 -4.89 0.38 7.66
C GLY A 28 -5.92 -0.19 8.65
N PRO A 29 -7.22 0.07 8.43
CA PRO A 29 -8.30 -0.47 9.28
C PRO A 29 -8.62 -1.96 9.03
N GLY A 30 -7.76 -2.70 8.32
CA GLY A 30 -7.88 -4.14 8.11
C GLY A 30 -8.92 -4.55 7.08
N LEU A 31 -9.20 -3.71 6.07
CA LEU A 31 -10.27 -3.96 5.10
C LEU A 31 -10.02 -5.22 4.24
N TYR A 32 -8.79 -5.44 3.81
CA TYR A 32 -8.38 -6.67 3.11
C TYR A 32 -8.14 -7.81 4.09
N ALA A 33 -7.38 -7.55 5.16
CA ALA A 33 -7.04 -8.55 6.16
C ALA A 33 -8.27 -9.30 6.73
N THR A 34 -9.33 -8.57 7.10
CA THR A 34 -10.58 -9.19 7.61
C THR A 34 -11.29 -10.04 6.56
N ARG A 35 -11.29 -9.62 5.28
CA ARG A 35 -11.93 -10.39 4.20
C ARG A 35 -11.20 -11.70 3.92
N LEU A 36 -9.89 -11.67 3.93
CA LEU A 36 -9.07 -12.86 3.71
C LEU A 36 -9.15 -13.81 4.91
N ALA A 37 -9.20 -13.28 6.13
CA ALA A 37 -9.40 -14.08 7.33
C ALA A 37 -10.77 -14.77 7.38
N ARG A 38 -11.83 -14.16 6.81
CA ARG A 38 -13.15 -14.83 6.64
C ARG A 38 -13.09 -16.06 5.70
N LYS A 39 -12.01 -16.19 4.91
CA LYS A 39 -11.72 -17.38 4.08
C LYS A 39 -10.77 -18.35 4.78
N ASN A 40 -10.64 -18.22 6.11
CA ASN A 40 -9.78 -19.03 6.98
C ASN A 40 -8.27 -18.88 6.74
N ALA A 41 -7.82 -17.82 6.09
CA ALA A 41 -6.41 -17.45 6.06
C ALA A 41 -5.97 -16.95 7.45
N ILE A 42 -4.69 -17.15 7.77
CA ILE A 42 -4.02 -16.58 8.93
C ILE A 42 -3.35 -15.29 8.46
N VAL A 43 -3.83 -14.15 8.93
CA VAL A 43 -3.37 -12.86 8.41
C VAL A 43 -2.61 -12.08 9.47
N THR A 44 -1.43 -11.55 9.11
CA THR A 44 -0.68 -10.58 9.89
C THR A 44 -0.81 -9.22 9.20
N GLY A 45 -1.47 -8.26 9.86
CA GLY A 45 -1.63 -6.89 9.36
C GLY A 45 -0.71 -5.94 10.09
N ILE A 46 0.08 -5.16 9.36
CA ILE A 46 1.06 -4.21 9.91
C ILE A 46 0.69 -2.79 9.48
N ASP A 47 0.53 -1.87 10.42
CA ASP A 47 0.30 -0.45 10.16
C ASP A 47 0.83 0.43 11.29
N PHE A 48 1.28 1.64 10.96
CA PHE A 48 1.79 2.59 11.96
C PHE A 48 0.70 3.46 12.61
N SER A 49 -0.53 3.44 12.07
CA SER A 49 -1.66 4.20 12.60
C SER A 49 -2.32 3.45 13.76
N ASN A 50 -2.09 3.92 14.98
CA ASN A 50 -2.71 3.33 16.17
C ASN A 50 -4.24 3.28 16.06
N ARG A 51 -4.87 4.35 15.53
CA ARG A 51 -6.32 4.41 15.35
C ARG A 51 -6.83 3.34 14.38
N SER A 52 -6.12 3.14 13.27
CA SER A 52 -6.47 2.13 12.28
C SER A 52 -6.33 0.72 12.85
N ILE A 53 -5.23 0.44 13.52
CA ILE A 53 -4.97 -0.86 14.17
C ILE A 53 -5.98 -1.18 15.27
N GLN A 54 -6.35 -0.18 16.09
CA GLN A 54 -7.38 -0.37 17.10
C GLN A 54 -8.72 -0.76 16.48
N TYR A 55 -9.17 -0.03 15.46
CA TYR A 55 -10.39 -0.35 14.73
C TYR A 55 -10.34 -1.75 14.09
N ALA A 56 -9.20 -2.11 13.49
CA ALA A 56 -9.00 -3.41 12.88
C ALA A 56 -9.09 -4.56 13.91
N ARG A 57 -8.46 -4.39 15.09
CA ARG A 57 -8.53 -5.36 16.20
C ARG A 57 -9.94 -5.54 16.73
N GLU A 58 -10.68 -4.44 16.95
CA GLU A 58 -12.06 -4.48 17.42
C GLU A 58 -12.98 -5.21 16.41
N THR A 59 -12.76 -4.95 15.11
CA THR A 59 -13.51 -5.63 14.04
C THR A 59 -13.20 -7.12 14.00
N ALA A 60 -11.92 -7.51 14.03
CA ALA A 60 -11.53 -8.92 14.03
C ALA A 60 -12.06 -9.66 15.27
N ALA A 61 -11.97 -9.05 16.46
CA ALA A 61 -12.49 -9.64 17.70
C ALA A 61 -14.01 -9.84 17.65
N ARG A 62 -14.77 -8.84 17.18
CA ARG A 62 -16.22 -8.92 17.01
C ARG A 62 -16.63 -10.07 16.08
N GLU A 63 -15.86 -10.30 15.03
CA GLU A 63 -16.14 -11.33 14.03
C GLU A 63 -15.41 -12.66 14.30
N LYS A 64 -14.64 -12.75 15.40
CA LYS A 64 -13.85 -13.94 15.78
C LYS A 64 -12.90 -14.41 14.69
N LEU A 65 -12.24 -13.46 14.01
CA LEU A 65 -11.30 -13.74 12.92
C LEU A 65 -9.88 -13.93 13.44
N LEU A 66 -9.11 -14.81 12.79
CA LEU A 66 -7.69 -15.04 13.06
C LEU A 66 -6.84 -14.01 12.31
N VAL A 67 -6.71 -12.82 12.90
CA VAL A 67 -5.84 -11.75 12.37
C VAL A 67 -4.93 -11.24 13.48
N HIS A 68 -3.64 -11.26 13.23
CA HIS A 68 -2.63 -10.67 14.10
C HIS A 68 -2.31 -9.25 13.63
N TYR A 69 -2.76 -8.23 14.37
CA TYR A 69 -2.47 -6.83 14.03
C TYR A 69 -1.30 -6.28 14.83
N VAL A 70 -0.29 -5.76 14.11
CA VAL A 70 0.93 -5.17 14.66
C VAL A 70 0.90 -3.65 14.43
N HIS A 71 0.92 -2.87 15.52
CA HIS A 71 1.08 -1.42 15.47
C HIS A 71 2.56 -1.09 15.38
N GLN A 72 3.08 -0.91 14.18
CA GLN A 72 4.49 -0.66 13.91
C GLN A 72 4.68 -0.03 12.53
N ASN A 73 5.76 0.73 12.36
CA ASN A 73 6.23 1.09 11.03
C ASN A 73 6.70 -0.20 10.31
N TYR A 74 6.12 -0.51 9.19
CA TYR A 74 6.44 -1.72 8.43
C TYR A 74 7.90 -1.76 7.95
N LEU A 75 8.59 -0.60 7.86
CA LEU A 75 10.03 -0.54 7.57
C LEU A 75 10.88 -1.14 8.69
N ASP A 76 10.35 -1.26 9.90
CA ASP A 76 11.05 -1.80 11.07
C ASP A 76 10.52 -3.20 11.46
N PHE A 77 9.49 -3.70 10.76
CA PHE A 77 8.89 -4.99 11.06
C PHE A 77 9.84 -6.15 10.76
N GLU A 78 9.99 -7.04 11.73
CA GLU A 78 10.79 -8.27 11.64
C GLU A 78 9.97 -9.46 12.15
N THR A 79 10.16 -10.61 11.51
CA THR A 79 9.50 -11.86 11.90
C THR A 79 10.29 -13.07 11.39
N ASP A 80 10.15 -14.19 12.09
CA ASP A 80 10.58 -15.52 11.64
C ASP A 80 9.49 -16.27 10.87
N ASP A 81 8.26 -15.75 10.88
CA ASP A 81 7.16 -16.30 10.10
C ASP A 81 7.46 -16.27 8.61
N ARG A 82 6.89 -17.24 7.88
CA ARG A 82 6.93 -17.28 6.42
C ARG A 82 5.54 -17.18 5.86
N PHE A 83 5.40 -16.35 4.83
CA PHE A 83 4.11 -16.05 4.21
C PHE A 83 4.03 -16.64 2.81
N HIS A 84 2.86 -17.10 2.45
CA HIS A 84 2.54 -17.53 1.09
C HIS A 84 2.24 -16.33 0.18
N LEU A 85 1.71 -15.26 0.78
CA LEU A 85 1.36 -14.04 0.07
C LEU A 85 1.68 -12.81 0.94
N ILE A 86 2.33 -11.84 0.32
CA ILE A 86 2.50 -10.50 0.91
C ILE A 86 1.70 -9.50 0.08
N LEU A 87 0.93 -8.68 0.77
CA LEU A 87 0.16 -7.58 0.22
C LEU A 87 0.80 -6.24 0.62
N MET A 88 0.81 -5.27 -0.30
CA MET A 88 1.09 -3.86 -0.03
C MET A 88 0.21 -3.03 -0.98
N ILE A 89 -1.02 -2.72 -0.56
CA ILE A 89 -2.10 -2.20 -1.42
C ILE A 89 -2.39 -0.73 -1.11
N MET A 90 -3.01 -0.02 -2.04
CA MET A 90 -3.28 1.43 -2.03
C MET A 90 -2.05 2.28 -2.37
N CYS A 91 -1.20 1.77 -3.25
CA CYS A 91 0.00 2.45 -3.74
C CYS A 91 1.01 2.85 -2.64
N ASP A 92 1.02 2.17 -1.50
CA ASP A 92 1.95 2.44 -0.40
C ASP A 92 3.42 2.33 -0.83
N PHE A 93 3.73 1.41 -1.76
CA PHE A 93 5.06 1.27 -2.33
C PHE A 93 5.57 2.55 -3.00
N CYS A 94 4.66 3.38 -3.53
CA CYS A 94 4.98 4.66 -4.16
C CYS A 94 5.47 5.72 -3.16
N ALA A 95 5.10 5.61 -1.87
CA ALA A 95 5.52 6.55 -0.83
C ALA A 95 6.94 6.30 -0.32
N LEU A 96 7.54 5.18 -0.70
CA LEU A 96 8.88 4.78 -0.26
C LEU A 96 9.97 5.38 -1.14
N SER A 97 11.06 5.81 -0.52
CA SER A 97 12.29 6.17 -1.25
C SER A 97 12.91 4.93 -1.92
N PRO A 98 13.79 5.09 -2.94
CA PRO A 98 14.44 3.95 -3.58
C PRO A 98 15.17 3.00 -2.61
N ALA A 99 15.82 3.56 -1.58
CA ALA A 99 16.49 2.76 -0.55
C ALA A 99 15.49 1.97 0.31
N GLN A 100 14.38 2.60 0.70
CA GLN A 100 13.31 1.94 1.46
C GLN A 100 12.64 0.85 0.63
N ARG A 101 12.36 1.08 -0.65
CA ARG A 101 11.79 0.05 -1.54
C ARG A 101 12.70 -1.17 -1.66
N LYS A 102 14.01 -0.94 -1.85
CA LYS A 102 15.00 -2.03 -1.87
C LYS A 102 14.99 -2.82 -0.55
N THR A 103 14.95 -2.13 0.59
CA THR A 103 14.85 -2.76 1.90
C THR A 103 13.57 -3.58 2.03
N MET A 104 12.42 -3.03 1.63
CA MET A 104 11.14 -3.74 1.68
C MET A 104 11.12 -4.98 0.80
N LEU A 105 11.57 -4.87 -0.46
CA LEU A 105 11.65 -6.02 -1.36
C LEU A 105 12.60 -7.10 -0.82
N SER A 106 13.75 -6.73 -0.26
CA SER A 106 14.66 -7.70 0.37
C SER A 106 14.03 -8.38 1.58
N ARG A 107 13.24 -7.66 2.38
CA ARG A 107 12.46 -8.22 3.50
C ARG A 107 11.33 -9.12 3.00
N PHE A 108 10.57 -8.70 2.00
CA PHE A 108 9.53 -9.54 1.38
C PHE A 108 10.12 -10.85 0.88
N HIS A 109 11.28 -10.79 0.21
CA HIS A 109 11.98 -11.99 -0.24
C HIS A 109 12.33 -12.92 0.93
N ARG A 110 12.80 -12.37 2.05
CA ARG A 110 13.14 -13.15 3.24
C ARG A 110 11.90 -13.72 3.93
N PHE A 111 10.80 -12.94 4.03
CA PHE A 111 9.58 -13.35 4.71
C PHE A 111 8.69 -14.30 3.89
N LEU A 112 8.91 -14.42 2.60
CA LEU A 112 8.14 -15.33 1.76
C LEU A 112 8.65 -16.77 1.81
N GLU A 113 7.70 -17.72 1.74
CA GLU A 113 7.97 -19.10 1.38
C GLU A 113 8.63 -19.19 -0.01
N PRO A 114 9.34 -20.30 -0.35
CA PRO A 114 10.02 -20.44 -1.65
C PRO A 114 9.13 -20.21 -2.87
N SER A 115 7.83 -20.53 -2.79
CA SER A 115 6.84 -20.32 -3.86
C SER A 115 5.93 -19.11 -3.61
N GLY A 116 6.25 -18.30 -2.61
CA GLY A 116 5.42 -17.17 -2.18
C GLY A 116 5.37 -16.05 -3.20
N SER A 117 4.31 -15.27 -3.11
CA SER A 117 4.03 -14.15 -4.03
C SER A 117 3.91 -12.82 -3.31
N VAL A 118 4.19 -11.74 -4.02
CA VAL A 118 3.87 -10.37 -3.64
C VAL A 118 2.75 -9.86 -4.56
N LEU A 119 1.75 -9.22 -3.99
CA LEU A 119 0.77 -8.41 -4.71
C LEU A 119 0.86 -6.97 -4.17
N LEU A 120 1.16 -6.04 -5.04
CA LEU A 120 1.10 -4.61 -4.73
C LEU A 120 0.58 -3.82 -5.92
N ASP A 121 0.20 -2.56 -5.68
CA ASP A 121 -0.17 -1.63 -6.73
C ASP A 121 0.68 -0.35 -6.68
N VAL A 122 0.80 0.29 -7.83
CA VAL A 122 1.60 1.50 -7.99
C VAL A 122 0.93 2.49 -8.94
N TYR A 123 1.20 3.78 -8.74
CA TYR A 123 0.83 4.82 -9.69
C TYR A 123 1.65 4.71 -10.97
N SER A 124 0.96 4.82 -12.10
CA SER A 124 1.56 4.76 -13.43
C SER A 124 2.17 6.10 -13.88
N LEU A 125 2.97 6.06 -14.95
CA LEU A 125 3.45 7.29 -15.61
C LEU A 125 2.31 8.10 -16.24
N ASN A 126 1.17 7.49 -16.59
CA ASN A 126 0.00 8.26 -17.06
C ASN A 126 -0.54 9.15 -15.93
N ALA A 127 -0.66 8.61 -14.72
CA ALA A 127 -1.05 9.41 -13.57
C ALA A 127 -0.02 10.53 -13.30
N PHE A 128 1.29 10.27 -13.48
CA PHE A 128 2.32 11.30 -13.37
C PHE A 128 2.11 12.43 -14.39
N ASN A 129 1.81 12.10 -15.64
CA ASN A 129 1.62 13.08 -16.72
C ASN A 129 0.41 14.00 -16.47
N GLU A 130 -0.62 13.50 -15.77
CA GLU A 130 -1.78 14.28 -15.38
C GLU A 130 -1.53 15.22 -14.19
N ARG A 131 -0.49 14.95 -13.39
CA ARG A 131 -0.12 15.80 -12.25
C ARG A 131 0.38 17.16 -12.76
N LYS A 132 -0.09 18.21 -12.08
CA LYS A 132 0.35 19.60 -12.32
C LYS A 132 0.87 20.20 -11.03
N GLU A 133 1.92 20.99 -11.14
CA GLU A 133 2.35 21.84 -10.04
C GLU A 133 1.25 22.85 -9.73
N ARG A 134 0.98 23.03 -8.45
CA ARG A 134 -0.04 23.96 -7.98
C ARG A 134 0.22 24.41 -6.56
N THR A 135 -0.33 25.60 -6.25
CA THR A 135 -0.49 26.07 -4.88
C THR A 135 -1.99 26.24 -4.62
N LEU A 136 -2.46 25.66 -3.53
CA LEU A 136 -3.84 25.73 -3.09
C LEU A 136 -3.87 26.16 -1.62
N TYR A 137 -4.81 27.03 -1.27
CA TYR A 137 -5.10 27.44 0.11
C TYR A 137 -6.58 27.30 0.34
N GLU A 138 -6.96 26.51 1.33
CA GLU A 138 -8.37 26.28 1.67
C GLU A 138 -8.58 26.13 3.19
N PRO A 139 -9.70 26.66 3.72
CA PRO A 139 -10.16 26.29 5.04
C PRO A 139 -10.59 24.81 5.03
N ASN A 140 -10.20 24.07 6.06
CA ASN A 140 -10.48 22.64 6.21
C ASN A 140 -10.09 21.80 4.96
N LEU A 141 -8.94 22.07 4.36
CA LEU A 141 -8.40 21.40 3.18
C LEU A 141 -8.62 19.87 3.26
N LEU A 142 -9.08 19.27 2.16
CA LEU A 142 -9.50 17.87 2.09
C LEU A 142 -10.65 17.52 3.06
N ASN A 143 -11.62 18.44 3.22
CA ASN A 143 -12.84 18.22 3.99
C ASN A 143 -12.60 17.76 5.44
N GLY A 144 -11.64 18.34 6.11
CA GLY A 144 -11.37 18.02 7.52
C GLY A 144 -10.49 16.80 7.75
N PHE A 145 -9.80 16.31 6.71
CA PHE A 145 -8.93 15.11 6.80
C PHE A 145 -7.80 15.26 7.84
N TRP A 146 -7.21 16.46 7.94
CA TRP A 146 -6.01 16.70 8.76
C TRP A 146 -6.28 16.95 10.24
N SER A 147 -7.48 17.41 10.58
CA SER A 147 -7.84 17.72 11.96
C SER A 147 -9.36 17.68 12.16
N PRO A 148 -9.85 17.22 13.33
CA PRO A 148 -11.26 17.30 13.67
C PRO A 148 -11.73 18.75 13.95
N GLY A 149 -10.80 19.67 14.23
CA GLY A 149 -11.07 21.09 14.45
C GLY A 149 -10.97 21.91 13.17
N LYS A 150 -11.27 23.22 13.29
CA LYS A 150 -11.05 24.17 12.19
C LYS A 150 -9.57 24.38 11.96
N TYR A 151 -9.15 24.38 10.70
CA TYR A 151 -7.77 24.67 10.28
C TYR A 151 -7.74 25.30 8.90
N PHE A 152 -6.61 25.91 8.57
CA PHE A 152 -6.28 26.30 7.20
C PHE A 152 -5.21 25.36 6.66
N GLY A 153 -5.37 24.94 5.41
CA GLY A 153 -4.40 24.09 4.73
C GLY A 153 -3.81 24.76 3.50
N PHE A 154 -2.50 24.69 3.38
CA PHE A 154 -1.78 25.00 2.15
C PHE A 154 -1.30 23.70 1.53
N LEU A 155 -1.56 23.53 0.25
CA LEU A 155 -0.98 22.47 -0.57
C LEU A 155 -0.06 23.10 -1.61
N ASN A 156 1.21 22.72 -1.59
CA ASN A 156 2.14 22.99 -2.66
C ASN A 156 2.53 21.68 -3.34
N THR A 157 2.22 21.53 -4.61
CA THR A 157 2.61 20.37 -5.41
C THR A 157 3.83 20.72 -6.26
N PHE A 158 4.89 19.93 -6.12
CA PHE A 158 6.12 20.01 -6.90
C PHE A 158 6.29 18.74 -7.73
N LYS A 159 6.74 18.88 -8.97
CA LYS A 159 6.88 17.78 -9.92
C LYS A 159 8.32 17.62 -10.36
N TYR A 160 8.91 16.46 -10.11
CA TYR A 160 10.29 16.14 -10.47
C TYR A 160 10.28 15.25 -11.71
N GLU A 161 10.40 15.88 -12.88
CA GLU A 161 10.23 15.23 -14.18
C GLU A 161 11.23 14.12 -14.46
N LYS A 162 12.48 14.29 -14.05
CA LYS A 162 13.54 13.30 -14.27
C LYS A 162 13.32 12.04 -13.43
N GLU A 163 13.00 12.22 -12.17
CA GLU A 163 12.83 11.17 -11.18
C GLU A 163 11.43 10.53 -11.24
N LYS A 164 10.48 11.15 -11.95
CA LYS A 164 9.05 10.78 -11.97
C LYS A 164 8.45 10.74 -10.56
N VAL A 165 8.75 11.74 -9.77
CA VAL A 165 8.31 11.93 -8.40
C VAL A 165 7.46 13.18 -8.28
N VAL A 166 6.43 13.12 -7.45
CA VAL A 166 5.64 14.29 -7.03
C VAL A 166 5.77 14.45 -5.53
N LEU A 167 5.98 15.68 -5.09
CA LEU A 167 5.87 16.09 -3.69
C LEU A 167 4.60 16.91 -3.50
N ASP A 168 3.67 16.42 -2.71
CA ASP A 168 2.58 17.22 -2.14
C ASP A 168 2.98 17.65 -0.73
N LYS A 169 3.34 18.94 -0.58
CA LYS A 169 3.67 19.54 0.71
C LYS A 169 2.42 20.18 1.30
N TYR A 170 1.93 19.62 2.40
CA TYR A 170 0.79 20.16 3.14
C TYR A 170 1.30 20.94 4.36
N THR A 171 0.93 22.20 4.48
CA THR A 171 1.13 22.99 5.70
C THR A 171 -0.22 23.23 6.34
N ILE A 172 -0.41 22.71 7.55
CA ILE A 172 -1.67 22.79 8.30
C ILE A 172 -1.50 23.76 9.45
N ILE A 173 -2.38 24.75 9.50
CA ILE A 173 -2.38 25.81 10.51
C ILE A 173 -3.66 25.68 11.35
N GLU A 174 -3.50 25.22 12.56
CA GLU A 174 -4.52 25.18 13.60
C GLU A 174 -4.37 26.37 14.56
N ALA A 175 -5.33 26.59 15.43
CA ALA A 175 -5.29 27.71 16.38
C ALA A 175 -4.04 27.69 17.31
N GLN A 176 -3.52 26.52 17.62
CA GLN A 176 -2.45 26.35 18.61
C GLN A 176 -1.14 25.76 18.03
N ARG A 177 -1.13 25.32 16.78
CA ARG A 177 0.07 24.73 16.16
C ARG A 177 0.03 24.85 14.65
N THR A 178 1.24 24.85 14.07
CA THR A 178 1.43 24.68 12.62
C THR A 178 2.36 23.49 12.41
N TYR A 179 2.01 22.64 11.46
CA TYR A 179 2.85 21.51 11.07
C TYR A 179 2.83 21.28 9.58
N THR A 180 3.87 20.61 9.08
CA THR A 180 4.02 20.32 7.65
C THR A 180 4.15 18.81 7.43
N ILE A 181 3.47 18.32 6.42
CA ILE A 181 3.53 16.93 5.96
C ILE A 181 4.06 16.93 4.54
N TYR A 182 5.01 16.06 4.28
CA TYR A 182 5.61 15.86 2.97
C TYR A 182 5.16 14.50 2.45
N ASN A 183 4.29 14.51 1.43
CA ASN A 183 3.82 13.31 0.77
C ASN A 183 4.57 13.14 -0.55
N TRP A 184 5.60 12.29 -0.54
CA TRP A 184 6.40 11.95 -1.70
C TRP A 184 5.79 10.74 -2.40
N LEU A 185 5.57 10.84 -3.70
CA LEU A 185 5.01 9.75 -4.50
C LEU A 185 5.87 9.51 -5.73
N GLN A 186 6.44 8.31 -5.82
CA GLN A 186 7.08 7.79 -7.02
C GLN A 186 6.03 7.26 -7.99
N TYR A 187 6.22 7.49 -9.27
CA TYR A 187 5.41 6.93 -10.35
C TYR A 187 6.23 5.96 -11.19
N PHE A 188 5.59 4.92 -11.69
CA PHE A 188 6.29 3.79 -12.28
C PHE A 188 5.83 3.48 -13.70
N SER A 189 6.76 2.93 -14.50
CA SER A 189 6.43 2.09 -15.65
C SER A 189 6.59 0.61 -15.25
N PRO A 190 5.99 -0.34 -16.00
CA PRO A 190 6.22 -1.77 -15.79
C PRO A 190 7.71 -2.14 -15.76
N GLU A 191 8.51 -1.58 -16.65
CA GLU A 191 9.95 -1.86 -16.76
C GLU A 191 10.73 -1.37 -15.53
N ASN A 192 10.30 -0.25 -14.93
CA ASN A 192 10.92 0.25 -13.70
C ASN A 192 10.62 -0.66 -12.50
N VAL A 193 9.38 -1.14 -12.39
CA VAL A 193 8.98 -2.11 -11.37
C VAL A 193 9.75 -3.41 -11.56
N GLU A 194 9.77 -3.97 -12.77
CA GLU A 194 10.47 -5.20 -13.07
C GLU A 194 11.95 -5.14 -12.69
N ARG A 195 12.62 -4.02 -13.01
CA ARG A 195 14.02 -3.81 -12.65
C ARG A 195 14.25 -3.81 -11.13
N GLU A 196 13.40 -3.11 -10.35
CA GLU A 196 13.53 -3.06 -8.89
C GLU A 196 13.27 -4.46 -8.26
N PHE A 197 12.26 -5.18 -8.75
CA PHE A 197 11.90 -6.49 -8.28
C PHE A 197 12.97 -7.56 -8.62
N SER A 198 13.43 -7.58 -9.87
CA SER A 198 14.47 -8.52 -10.31
C SER A 198 15.78 -8.32 -9.53
N ALA A 199 16.15 -7.08 -9.23
CA ALA A 199 17.32 -6.78 -8.42
C ALA A 199 17.23 -7.31 -6.97
N CYS A 200 16.04 -7.70 -6.52
CA CYS A 200 15.77 -8.23 -5.19
C CYS A 200 15.33 -9.71 -5.20
N GLY A 201 15.53 -10.44 -6.32
CA GLY A 201 15.26 -11.88 -6.42
C GLY A 201 13.78 -12.22 -6.69
N PHE A 202 13.05 -11.34 -7.38
CA PHE A 202 11.68 -11.59 -7.80
C PHE A 202 11.56 -11.64 -9.32
N ALA A 203 10.67 -12.49 -9.82
CA ALA A 203 10.17 -12.43 -11.18
C ALA A 203 8.75 -11.86 -11.21
N ILE A 204 8.49 -10.94 -12.12
CA ILE A 204 7.12 -10.48 -12.36
C ILE A 204 6.35 -11.60 -13.08
N GLU A 205 5.24 -12.03 -12.50
CA GLU A 205 4.37 -13.04 -13.08
C GLU A 205 3.28 -12.41 -13.95
N SER A 206 2.69 -11.30 -13.51
CA SER A 206 1.63 -10.62 -14.24
C SER A 206 1.39 -9.19 -13.76
N TYR A 207 0.81 -8.39 -14.66
CA TYR A 207 0.29 -7.05 -14.40
C TYR A 207 -1.21 -7.04 -14.57
N PHE A 208 -1.89 -6.22 -13.75
CA PHE A 208 -3.33 -5.96 -13.82
C PHE A 208 -3.59 -4.46 -13.75
N ALA A 209 -4.76 -4.00 -14.17
CA ALA A 209 -5.13 -2.59 -14.04
C ALA A 209 -5.42 -2.20 -12.59
N ASP A 210 -5.79 -3.18 -11.75
CA ASP A 210 -6.10 -3.01 -10.32
C ASP A 210 -5.91 -4.32 -9.55
N VAL A 211 -6.05 -4.25 -8.23
CA VAL A 211 -5.97 -5.40 -7.33
C VAL A 211 -7.24 -6.27 -7.31
N ALA A 212 -8.17 -6.04 -8.22
CA ALA A 212 -9.36 -6.88 -8.45
C ALA A 212 -9.23 -7.75 -9.71
N GLY A 213 -8.03 -7.79 -10.32
CA GLY A 213 -7.72 -8.63 -11.47
C GLY A 213 -8.23 -8.12 -12.82
N THR A 214 -8.58 -6.85 -12.90
CA THR A 214 -8.92 -6.23 -14.18
C THR A 214 -7.74 -6.33 -15.15
N PRO A 215 -7.95 -6.74 -16.43
CA PRO A 215 -6.86 -6.84 -17.39
C PRO A 215 -6.03 -5.58 -17.49
N PHE A 216 -4.71 -5.72 -17.54
CA PHE A 216 -3.77 -4.61 -17.61
C PHE A 216 -4.07 -3.67 -18.78
N SER A 217 -3.98 -2.37 -18.51
CA SER A 217 -4.10 -1.32 -19.52
C SER A 217 -2.93 -0.36 -19.40
N SER A 218 -2.23 -0.12 -20.50
CA SER A 218 -1.16 0.88 -20.57
C SER A 218 -1.65 2.32 -20.37
N GLN A 219 -2.97 2.55 -20.41
CA GLN A 219 -3.59 3.88 -20.20
C GLN A 219 -4.11 4.06 -18.77
N GLY A 220 -3.98 3.06 -17.91
CA GLY A 220 -4.40 3.14 -16.50
C GLY A 220 -3.61 4.18 -15.71
N ARG A 221 -4.23 4.73 -14.66
CA ARG A 221 -3.55 5.66 -13.73
C ARG A 221 -2.75 4.93 -12.65
N GLU A 222 -3.04 3.67 -12.45
CA GLU A 222 -2.37 2.75 -11.54
C GLU A 222 -2.31 1.37 -12.20
N PHE A 223 -1.48 0.51 -11.66
CA PHE A 223 -1.48 -0.89 -12.03
C PHE A 223 -1.02 -1.76 -10.86
N ALA A 224 -1.58 -2.97 -10.81
CA ALA A 224 -1.18 -3.97 -9.84
C ALA A 224 -0.14 -4.93 -10.43
N VAL A 225 0.71 -5.43 -9.55
CA VAL A 225 1.85 -6.29 -9.86
C VAL A 225 1.74 -7.56 -9.03
N VAL A 226 1.80 -8.71 -9.69
CA VAL A 226 2.02 -10.00 -9.05
C VAL A 226 3.44 -10.44 -9.36
N ALA A 227 4.23 -10.63 -8.31
CA ALA A 227 5.61 -11.11 -8.43
C ALA A 227 5.83 -12.36 -7.59
N LYS A 228 6.68 -13.27 -8.07
CA LYS A 228 7.09 -14.49 -7.37
C LYS A 228 8.53 -14.42 -6.92
N LYS A 229 8.77 -14.96 -5.73
CA LYS A 229 10.12 -15.22 -5.23
C LYS A 229 10.82 -16.24 -6.13
N GLN A 230 12.05 -15.92 -6.55
CA GLN A 230 12.96 -16.80 -7.30
C GLN A 230 13.92 -17.53 -6.37
#